data_5cae9440806c98c9e7abb8dce2bcd56c
#
_entry.id   5cae9440806c98c9e7abb8dce2bcd56c
#
_cell.length_a   1.000
_cell.length_b   1.000
_cell.length_c   1.000
_cell.angle_alpha   90.00
_cell.angle_beta   90.00
_cell.angle_gamma   90.00
#
_symmetry.space_group_name_H-M   'P 1'
#
loop_
_entity.id
_entity.type
_entity.pdbx_description
1 polymer ?
#
loop_
_entity_poly.entity_id
_entity_poly.type
_entity_poly.pdbx_seq_one_letter_code
_entity_poly.pdbx_strand_id
1 'polypeptide(L)'
;MEIRNRSTGAVITDSQLRNDNPQTSFPKQITTEILDSYGYDAVLNGPAATVTAPYEISTRSGVEEVDGKWFTKFVVGPVFTDTTDEDGNVTTAADNEAAYRASIDDAAAKSVREQRDQKLSACDWTVLTDSPLTTAKKTAWKTYRQALRDITAGDDFPHSVTWPTEPS
;
A
#
# COMPACT_ATOMS: atom_id res chain seq x y z
N MET A 1 14.20 12.94 14.88
CA MET A 1 14.92 12.67 13.61
C MET A 1 15.66 11.35 13.74
N GLU A 2 16.10 10.76 12.62
CA GLU A 2 16.95 9.57 12.65
C GLU A 2 18.42 9.98 12.55
N ILE A 3 19.27 9.21 13.22
CA ILE A 3 20.70 9.41 13.27
C ILE A 3 21.43 8.07 13.16
N ARG A 4 22.58 8.05 12.51
CA ARG A 4 23.39 6.84 12.29
C ARG A 4 24.65 6.92 13.13
N ASN A 5 24.93 5.89 13.90
CA ASN A 5 26.20 5.77 14.64
C ASN A 5 27.33 5.44 13.65
N ARG A 6 28.38 6.23 13.64
CA ARG A 6 29.53 6.09 12.70
C ARG A 6 30.33 4.82 12.91
N SER A 7 30.46 4.37 14.16
CA SER A 7 31.28 3.20 14.48
C SER A 7 30.54 1.88 14.27
N THR A 8 29.24 1.83 14.57
CA THR A 8 28.44 0.60 14.48
C THR A 8 27.57 0.51 13.23
N GLY A 9 27.29 1.64 12.58
CA GLY A 9 26.32 1.75 11.49
C GLY A 9 24.85 1.71 11.95
N ALA A 10 24.58 1.53 13.24
CA ALA A 10 23.23 1.46 13.77
C ALA A 10 22.49 2.78 13.59
N VAL A 11 21.22 2.69 13.18
CA VAL A 11 20.32 3.84 13.04
C VAL A 11 19.37 3.88 14.22
N ILE A 12 19.37 4.99 14.94
CA ILE A 12 18.52 5.25 16.10
C ILE A 12 17.79 6.58 15.94
N THR A 13 16.89 6.89 16.86
CA THR A 13 16.24 8.21 16.92
C THR A 13 17.04 9.16 17.83
N ASP A 14 16.87 10.48 17.62
CA ASP A 14 17.38 11.49 18.54
C ASP A 14 16.81 11.36 19.96
N SER A 15 15.62 10.80 20.11
CA SER A 15 15.05 10.47 21.41
C SER A 15 15.84 9.36 22.11
N GLN A 16 16.29 8.35 21.35
CA GLN A 16 17.12 7.28 21.90
C GLN A 16 18.49 7.84 22.35
N LEU A 17 19.12 8.68 21.53
CA LEU A 17 20.37 9.34 21.91
C LEU A 17 20.25 10.10 23.24
N ARG A 18 19.12 10.79 23.47
CA ARG A 18 18.84 11.50 24.73
C ARG A 18 18.71 10.53 25.90
N ASN A 19 18.00 9.42 25.70
CA ASN A 19 17.82 8.38 26.72
C ASN A 19 19.14 7.71 27.10
N ASP A 20 20.01 7.50 26.12
CA ASP A 20 21.33 6.88 26.33
C ASP A 20 22.32 7.83 27.03
N ASN A 21 21.99 9.14 27.08
CA ASN A 21 22.82 10.19 27.72
C ASN A 21 22.01 11.01 28.75
N PRO A 22 21.47 10.41 29.80
CA PRO A 22 20.53 11.08 30.72
C PRO A 22 21.15 12.23 31.54
N GLN A 23 22.48 12.29 31.59
CA GLN A 23 23.22 13.35 32.29
C GLN A 23 23.49 14.56 31.41
N THR A 24 23.07 14.51 30.12
CA THR A 24 23.33 15.59 29.15
C THR A 24 22.02 16.34 28.86
N SER A 25 22.05 17.65 28.99
CA SER A 25 20.96 18.53 28.59
C SER A 25 21.09 18.87 27.10
N PHE A 26 20.38 18.16 26.24
CA PHE A 26 20.32 18.47 24.81
C PHE A 26 19.34 19.60 24.50
N PRO A 27 19.61 20.47 23.53
CA PRO A 27 18.65 21.45 23.03
C PRO A 27 17.43 20.74 22.39
N LYS A 28 16.33 21.49 22.22
CA LYS A 28 15.11 20.94 21.59
C LYS A 28 15.38 20.33 20.21
N GLN A 29 16.20 21.01 19.40
CA GLN A 29 16.73 20.48 18.13
C GLN A 29 18.19 20.14 18.31
N ILE A 30 18.57 18.91 18.01
CA ILE A 30 19.98 18.47 17.97
C ILE A 30 20.54 18.91 16.63
N THR A 31 21.63 19.68 16.66
CA THR A 31 22.33 20.17 15.46
C THR A 31 23.33 19.12 14.95
N THR A 32 23.81 19.30 13.73
CA THR A 32 24.85 18.45 13.14
C THR A 32 26.15 18.48 13.93
N GLU A 33 26.52 19.62 14.49
CA GLU A 33 27.71 19.77 15.33
C GLU A 33 27.61 18.95 16.62
N ILE A 34 26.44 18.91 17.23
CA ILE A 34 26.19 18.07 18.41
C ILE A 34 26.26 16.59 18.01
N LEU A 35 25.61 16.18 16.92
CA LEU A 35 25.70 14.80 16.43
C LEU A 35 27.14 14.40 16.16
N ASP A 36 27.91 15.29 15.54
CA ASP A 36 29.32 15.07 15.22
C ASP A 36 30.15 14.81 16.48
N SER A 37 29.94 15.58 17.55
CA SER A 37 30.62 15.41 18.84
C SER A 37 30.31 14.09 19.55
N TYR A 38 29.16 13.47 19.22
CA TYR A 38 28.73 12.14 19.74
C TYR A 38 29.01 10.99 18.76
N GLY A 39 29.63 11.26 17.60
CA GLY A 39 29.96 10.24 16.60
C GLY A 39 28.75 9.75 15.80
N TYR A 40 27.78 10.63 15.57
CA TYR A 40 26.60 10.33 14.76
C TYR A 40 26.52 11.20 13.52
N ASP A 41 25.88 10.66 12.50
CA ASP A 41 25.47 11.39 11.30
C ASP A 41 23.94 11.58 11.31
N ALA A 42 23.47 12.71 10.81
CA ALA A 42 22.06 12.91 10.57
C ALA A 42 21.60 12.04 9.39
N VAL A 43 20.46 11.36 9.54
CA VAL A 43 19.82 10.63 8.44
C VAL A 43 18.70 11.49 7.88
N LEU A 44 18.79 11.83 6.62
CA LEU A 44 17.81 12.61 5.86
C LEU A 44 16.79 11.67 5.21
N ASN A 45 15.64 12.23 4.81
CA ASN A 45 14.67 11.46 4.05
C ASN A 45 15.17 11.28 2.60
N GLY A 46 15.37 10.03 2.19
CA GLY A 46 15.63 9.66 0.81
C GLY A 46 14.35 9.55 -0.02
N PRO A 47 14.46 9.49 -1.35
CA PRO A 47 13.33 9.30 -2.23
C PRO A 47 12.72 7.90 -2.05
N ALA A 48 11.40 7.81 -2.20
CA ALA A 48 10.73 6.52 -2.28
C ALA A 48 11.18 5.77 -3.55
N ALA A 49 11.21 4.43 -3.51
CA ALA A 49 11.41 3.62 -4.70
C ALA A 49 10.25 3.83 -5.69
N THR A 50 10.56 3.88 -6.98
CA THR A 50 9.53 3.87 -8.04
C THR A 50 8.92 2.48 -8.11
N VAL A 51 7.62 2.39 -7.96
CA VAL A 51 6.87 1.12 -7.86
C VAL A 51 5.78 1.04 -8.91
N THR A 52 5.41 -0.18 -9.27
CA THR A 52 4.33 -0.51 -10.20
C THR A 52 3.14 -1.08 -9.41
N ALA A 53 2.09 -0.28 -9.26
CA ALA A 53 0.85 -0.77 -8.64
C ALA A 53 0.22 -1.88 -9.49
N PRO A 54 -0.56 -2.80 -8.90
CA PRO A 54 -1.00 -2.82 -7.50
C PRO A 54 -0.10 -3.64 -6.56
N TYR A 55 0.91 -4.36 -7.06
CA TYR A 55 1.63 -5.39 -6.28
C TYR A 55 2.92 -4.89 -5.65
N GLU A 56 3.49 -3.80 -6.15
CA GLU A 56 4.73 -3.24 -5.63
C GLU A 56 4.49 -2.12 -4.64
N ILE A 57 5.29 -2.08 -3.60
CA ILE A 57 5.33 -1.02 -2.59
C ILE A 57 6.75 -0.51 -2.39
N SER A 58 6.90 0.75 -2.05
CA SER A 58 8.20 1.30 -1.65
C SER A 58 8.47 0.91 -0.19
N THR A 59 9.41 0.00 0.00
CA THR A 59 9.76 -0.55 1.32
C THR A 59 11.10 0.01 1.78
N ARG A 60 11.16 0.41 3.05
CA ARG A 60 12.42 0.88 3.63
C ARG A 60 13.44 -0.26 3.75
N SER A 61 14.66 0.00 3.30
CA SER A 61 15.79 -0.95 3.33
C SER A 61 17.05 -0.29 3.90
N GLY A 62 16.94 0.21 5.14
CA GLY A 62 18.07 0.82 5.83
C GLY A 62 18.37 2.26 5.43
N VAL A 63 19.66 2.57 5.28
CA VAL A 63 20.17 3.89 4.90
C VAL A 63 21.28 3.75 3.86
N GLU A 64 21.51 4.80 3.08
CA GLU A 64 22.60 4.89 2.10
C GLU A 64 23.28 6.23 2.15
N GLU A 65 24.54 6.27 1.76
CA GLU A 65 25.32 7.49 1.68
C GLU A 65 25.31 8.02 0.24
N VAL A 66 24.95 9.30 0.10
CA VAL A 66 24.97 10.02 -1.17
C VAL A 66 25.63 11.37 -0.92
N ASP A 67 26.71 11.67 -1.65
CA ASP A 67 27.48 12.92 -1.56
C ASP A 67 27.86 13.30 -0.12
N GLY A 68 28.32 12.30 0.66
CA GLY A 68 28.77 12.50 2.05
C GLY A 68 27.65 12.75 3.05
N LYS A 69 26.39 12.49 2.68
CA LYS A 69 25.20 12.58 3.55
C LYS A 69 24.45 11.26 3.59
N TRP A 70 23.89 10.95 4.73
CA TRP A 70 23.10 9.73 4.93
C TRP A 70 21.62 9.97 4.68
N PHE A 71 21.00 9.08 3.91
CA PHE A 71 19.58 9.12 3.56
C PHE A 71 18.90 7.79 3.90
N THR A 72 17.61 7.84 4.21
CA THR A 72 16.81 6.63 4.24
C THR A 72 16.77 6.00 2.86
N LYS A 73 17.06 4.70 2.79
CA LYS A 73 17.01 3.93 1.54
C LYS A 73 15.68 3.23 1.39
N PHE A 74 15.12 3.29 0.19
CA PHE A 74 13.91 2.57 -0.17
C PHE A 74 14.17 1.66 -1.36
N VAL A 75 13.58 0.49 -1.34
CA VAL A 75 13.63 -0.51 -2.41
C VAL A 75 12.22 -0.92 -2.83
N VAL A 76 12.09 -1.45 -4.03
CA VAL A 76 10.83 -2.07 -4.47
C VAL A 76 10.59 -3.32 -3.62
N GLY A 77 9.42 -3.42 -3.03
CA GLY A 77 8.97 -4.54 -2.21
C GLY A 77 7.51 -4.92 -2.53
N PRO A 78 6.96 -5.90 -1.81
CA PRO A 78 7.63 -6.72 -0.80
C PRO A 78 8.69 -7.64 -1.42
N VAL A 79 9.71 -8.00 -0.64
CA VAL A 79 10.72 -8.98 -1.04
C VAL A 79 10.32 -10.35 -0.48
N PHE A 80 10.26 -11.34 -1.35
CA PHE A 80 9.87 -12.71 -0.98
C PHE A 80 11.11 -13.60 -0.85
N THR A 81 11.08 -14.50 0.11
CA THR A 81 12.10 -15.53 0.35
C THR A 81 11.42 -16.86 0.57
N ASP A 82 12.17 -17.94 0.43
CA ASP A 82 11.67 -19.25 0.80
C ASP A 82 11.35 -19.28 2.31
N THR A 83 10.24 -19.92 2.66
CA THR A 83 9.81 -20.10 4.05
C THR A 83 9.66 -21.59 4.34
N THR A 84 9.96 -22.00 5.59
CA THR A 84 9.81 -23.39 6.04
C THR A 84 8.87 -23.40 7.22
N ASP A 85 7.85 -24.27 7.19
CA ASP A 85 6.92 -24.47 8.29
C ASP A 85 7.50 -25.36 9.39
N GLU A 86 6.73 -25.56 10.48
CA GLU A 86 7.14 -26.38 11.63
C GLU A 86 7.32 -27.86 11.27
N ASP A 87 6.67 -28.34 10.21
CA ASP A 87 6.73 -29.71 9.69
C ASP A 87 7.88 -29.92 8.68
N GLY A 88 8.62 -28.85 8.35
CA GLY A 88 9.75 -28.87 7.43
C GLY A 88 9.37 -28.72 5.95
N ASN A 89 8.12 -28.39 5.62
CA ASN A 89 7.71 -28.12 4.23
C ASN A 89 8.21 -26.74 3.80
N VAL A 90 8.79 -26.68 2.61
CA VAL A 90 9.31 -25.44 2.04
C VAL A 90 8.25 -24.83 1.08
N THR A 91 7.91 -23.57 1.34
CA THR A 91 7.18 -22.73 0.39
C THR A 91 8.19 -21.81 -0.28
N THR A 92 8.28 -21.84 -1.61
CA THR A 92 9.28 -21.05 -2.33
C THR A 92 8.95 -19.56 -2.33
N ALA A 93 9.96 -18.71 -2.59
CA ALA A 93 9.78 -17.27 -2.78
C ALA A 93 8.73 -16.96 -3.85
N ALA A 94 8.72 -17.75 -4.94
CA ALA A 94 7.74 -17.60 -6.03
C ALA A 94 6.31 -17.93 -5.59
N ASP A 95 6.13 -18.97 -4.76
CA ASP A 95 4.82 -19.34 -4.22
C ASP A 95 4.33 -18.27 -3.22
N ASN A 96 5.23 -17.73 -2.39
CA ASN A 96 4.91 -16.64 -1.47
C ASN A 96 4.52 -15.35 -2.24
N GLU A 97 5.20 -15.04 -3.34
CA GLU A 97 4.84 -13.92 -4.21
C GLU A 97 3.47 -14.15 -4.87
N ALA A 98 3.22 -15.35 -5.40
CA ALA A 98 1.94 -15.71 -6.02
C ALA A 98 0.78 -15.59 -5.01
N ALA A 99 0.96 -16.09 -3.79
CA ALA A 99 -0.03 -15.98 -2.72
C ALA A 99 -0.31 -14.51 -2.34
N TYR A 100 0.73 -13.69 -2.26
CA TYR A 100 0.59 -12.25 -1.99
C TYR A 100 -0.21 -11.55 -3.10
N ARG A 101 0.14 -11.79 -4.38
CA ARG A 101 -0.60 -11.23 -5.53
C ARG A 101 -2.06 -11.65 -5.51
N ALA A 102 -2.33 -12.93 -5.31
CA ALA A 102 -3.69 -13.46 -5.20
C ALA A 102 -4.48 -12.78 -4.06
N SER A 103 -3.85 -12.52 -2.91
CA SER A 103 -4.52 -11.83 -1.80
C SER A 103 -4.93 -10.40 -2.13
N ILE A 104 -4.12 -9.68 -2.91
CA ILE A 104 -4.42 -8.32 -3.38
C ILE A 104 -5.57 -8.37 -4.40
N ASP A 105 -5.51 -9.31 -5.35
CA ASP A 105 -6.56 -9.51 -6.35
C ASP A 105 -7.90 -9.87 -5.71
N ASP A 106 -7.89 -10.77 -4.74
CA ASP A 106 -9.08 -11.17 -4.00
C ASP A 106 -9.69 -10.01 -3.20
N ALA A 107 -8.86 -9.22 -2.55
CA ALA A 107 -9.31 -8.04 -1.80
C ALA A 107 -9.93 -6.98 -2.73
N ALA A 108 -9.29 -6.71 -3.87
CA ALA A 108 -9.80 -5.80 -4.88
C ALA A 108 -11.12 -6.33 -5.50
N ALA A 109 -11.16 -7.61 -5.86
CA ALA A 109 -12.34 -8.28 -6.40
C ALA A 109 -13.52 -8.25 -5.41
N LYS A 110 -13.25 -8.47 -4.14
CA LYS A 110 -14.26 -8.36 -3.08
C LYS A 110 -14.83 -6.94 -3.01
N SER A 111 -13.97 -5.92 -2.99
CA SER A 111 -14.37 -4.52 -2.95
C SER A 111 -15.25 -4.14 -4.15
N VAL A 112 -14.87 -4.56 -5.37
CA VAL A 112 -15.67 -4.31 -6.59
C VAL A 112 -17.02 -4.99 -6.51
N ARG A 113 -17.08 -6.26 -6.06
CA ARG A 113 -18.35 -6.99 -5.90
C ARG A 113 -19.27 -6.32 -4.87
N GLU A 114 -18.74 -5.88 -3.74
CA GLU A 114 -19.52 -5.16 -2.72
C GLU A 114 -20.10 -3.84 -3.27
N GLN A 115 -19.32 -3.06 -3.99
CA GLN A 115 -19.78 -1.82 -4.62
C GLN A 115 -20.84 -2.10 -5.69
N ARG A 116 -20.66 -3.14 -6.53
CA ARG A 116 -21.66 -3.59 -7.51
C ARG A 116 -22.98 -3.96 -6.84
N ASP A 117 -22.92 -4.73 -5.78
CA ASP A 117 -24.11 -5.21 -5.08
C ASP A 117 -24.87 -4.06 -4.41
N GLN A 118 -24.17 -3.07 -3.86
CA GLN A 118 -24.77 -1.83 -3.38
C GLN A 118 -25.50 -1.07 -4.50
N LYS A 119 -24.86 -0.92 -5.68
CA LYS A 119 -25.48 -0.25 -6.84
C LYS A 119 -26.70 -1.02 -7.38
N LEU A 120 -26.64 -2.35 -7.42
CA LEU A 120 -27.76 -3.20 -7.82
C LEU A 120 -28.93 -3.07 -6.84
N SER A 121 -28.67 -3.13 -5.54
CA SER A 121 -29.67 -2.95 -4.48
C SER A 121 -30.32 -1.57 -4.52
N ALA A 122 -29.54 -0.50 -4.73
CA ALA A 122 -30.06 0.86 -4.83
C ALA A 122 -31.06 1.05 -5.98
N CYS A 123 -30.98 0.22 -7.03
CA CYS A 123 -31.85 0.30 -8.20
C CYS A 123 -32.84 -0.87 -8.34
N ASP A 124 -33.03 -1.70 -7.31
CA ASP A 124 -33.97 -2.85 -7.35
C ASP A 124 -35.43 -2.40 -7.56
N TRP A 125 -35.81 -1.25 -7.02
CA TRP A 125 -37.14 -0.67 -7.23
C TRP A 125 -37.48 -0.42 -8.70
N THR A 126 -36.49 -0.24 -9.58
CA THR A 126 -36.70 0.07 -11.01
C THR A 126 -37.25 -1.09 -11.81
N VAL A 127 -37.13 -2.34 -11.31
CA VAL A 127 -37.60 -3.55 -11.97
C VAL A 127 -38.93 -4.08 -11.41
N LEU A 128 -39.50 -3.40 -10.41
CA LEU A 128 -40.79 -3.74 -9.86
C LEU A 128 -41.90 -3.49 -10.91
N THR A 129 -42.96 -4.28 -10.86
CA THR A 129 -44.08 -4.16 -11.82
C THR A 129 -44.83 -2.85 -11.70
N ASP A 130 -44.94 -2.34 -10.48
CA ASP A 130 -45.60 -1.06 -10.11
C ASP A 130 -44.64 0.15 -10.14
N SER A 131 -43.40 -0.03 -10.60
CA SER A 131 -42.47 1.08 -10.75
C SER A 131 -43.03 2.18 -11.67
N PRO A 132 -43.01 3.48 -11.26
CA PRO A 132 -43.63 4.57 -12.00
C PRO A 132 -42.81 5.02 -13.24
N LEU A 133 -41.82 4.23 -13.65
CA LEU A 133 -40.93 4.53 -14.77
C LEU A 133 -41.64 4.30 -16.12
N THR A 134 -41.33 5.16 -17.08
CA THR A 134 -41.72 4.94 -18.49
C THR A 134 -41.01 3.71 -19.06
N THR A 135 -41.55 3.15 -20.14
CA THR A 135 -40.96 1.97 -20.82
C THR A 135 -39.49 2.24 -21.23
N ALA A 136 -39.19 3.44 -21.74
CA ALA A 136 -37.84 3.82 -22.12
C ALA A 136 -36.90 3.81 -20.92
N LYS A 137 -37.31 4.40 -19.79
CA LYS A 137 -36.52 4.40 -18.55
C LYS A 137 -36.35 2.98 -17.99
N LYS A 138 -37.41 2.15 -18.01
CA LYS A 138 -37.26 0.74 -17.60
C LYS A 138 -36.22 -0.01 -18.45
N THR A 139 -36.15 0.25 -19.76
CA THR A 139 -35.14 -0.34 -20.64
C THR A 139 -33.74 0.15 -20.29
N ALA A 140 -33.55 1.46 -20.09
CA ALA A 140 -32.26 2.02 -19.69
C ALA A 140 -31.76 1.42 -18.36
N TRP A 141 -32.64 1.30 -17.36
CA TRP A 141 -32.28 0.66 -16.08
C TRP A 141 -31.93 -0.80 -16.22
N LYS A 142 -32.63 -1.57 -17.08
CA LYS A 142 -32.25 -2.96 -17.37
C LYS A 142 -30.84 -3.05 -17.97
N THR A 143 -30.51 -2.17 -18.92
CA THR A 143 -29.16 -2.13 -19.53
C THR A 143 -28.10 -1.79 -18.49
N TYR A 144 -28.34 -0.78 -17.66
CA TYR A 144 -27.43 -0.41 -16.57
C TYR A 144 -27.19 -1.58 -15.60
N ARG A 145 -28.27 -2.23 -15.15
CA ARG A 145 -28.20 -3.37 -14.24
C ARG A 145 -27.46 -4.58 -14.86
N GLN A 146 -27.61 -4.78 -16.17
CA GLN A 146 -26.86 -5.82 -16.87
C GLN A 146 -25.37 -5.46 -16.92
N ALA A 147 -25.03 -4.22 -17.28
CA ALA A 147 -23.64 -3.76 -17.27
C ALA A 147 -22.98 -3.87 -15.88
N LEU A 148 -23.73 -3.63 -14.79
CA LEU A 148 -23.24 -3.88 -13.43
C LEU A 148 -22.96 -5.37 -13.16
N ARG A 149 -23.78 -6.29 -13.65
CA ARG A 149 -23.53 -7.72 -13.49
C ARG A 149 -22.31 -8.19 -14.26
N ASP A 150 -22.07 -7.60 -15.43
CA ASP A 150 -21.00 -7.99 -16.34
C ASP A 150 -19.66 -7.37 -15.96
N ILE A 151 -19.63 -6.45 -14.96
CA ILE A 151 -18.42 -5.70 -14.58
C ILE A 151 -17.27 -6.61 -14.13
N THR A 152 -17.56 -7.79 -13.60
CA THR A 152 -16.55 -8.76 -13.16
C THR A 152 -16.02 -9.66 -14.27
N ALA A 153 -16.56 -9.54 -15.49
CA ALA A 153 -16.14 -10.29 -16.66
C ALA A 153 -15.21 -9.47 -17.58
N GLY A 154 -14.99 -8.18 -17.28
CA GLY A 154 -14.09 -7.32 -18.04
C GLY A 154 -12.61 -7.62 -17.76
N ASP A 155 -11.75 -7.36 -18.77
CA ASP A 155 -10.30 -7.59 -18.70
C ASP A 155 -9.61 -6.73 -17.61
N ASP A 156 -10.20 -5.59 -17.26
CA ASP A 156 -9.67 -4.67 -16.25
C ASP A 156 -10.04 -5.04 -14.81
N PHE A 157 -10.86 -6.10 -14.63
CA PHE A 157 -11.22 -6.60 -13.31
C PHE A 157 -10.04 -7.35 -12.68
N PRO A 158 -9.74 -7.14 -11.39
CA PRO A 158 -10.47 -6.32 -10.42
C PRO A 158 -9.92 -4.90 -10.20
N HIS A 159 -8.82 -4.50 -10.83
CA HIS A 159 -8.03 -3.33 -10.42
C HIS A 159 -8.45 -2.01 -11.10
N SER A 160 -9.03 -2.07 -12.29
CA SER A 160 -9.31 -0.87 -13.11
C SER A 160 -10.68 -0.89 -13.75
N VAL A 161 -11.73 -1.24 -12.96
CA VAL A 161 -13.08 -1.35 -13.48
C VAL A 161 -13.70 -0.01 -13.86
N THR A 162 -14.34 0.05 -15.01
CA THR A 162 -15.12 1.21 -15.45
C THR A 162 -16.59 1.02 -15.10
N TRP A 163 -17.11 1.86 -14.19
CA TRP A 163 -18.49 1.77 -13.75
C TRP A 163 -19.44 2.32 -14.82
N PRO A 164 -20.58 1.63 -15.11
CA PRO A 164 -21.59 2.16 -16.02
C PRO A 164 -22.26 3.39 -15.43
N THR A 165 -22.68 4.31 -16.31
CA THR A 165 -23.41 5.52 -15.91
C THR A 165 -24.85 5.18 -15.54
N GLU A 166 -25.28 5.66 -14.37
CA GLU A 166 -26.64 5.47 -13.87
C GLU A 166 -27.63 6.27 -14.73
N PRO A 167 -28.76 5.66 -15.15
CA PRO A 167 -29.82 6.37 -15.89
C PRO A 167 -30.48 7.45 -15.03
N SER A 168 -30.72 8.61 -15.62
CA SER A 168 -31.44 9.75 -14.99
C SER A 168 -32.96 9.61 -15.05
#